data_96b8b4b09d4e8962f26edb47c22ed8fc
#
_entry.id   96b8b4b09d4e8962f26edb47c22ed8fc
#
_cell.length_a   1.000
_cell.length_b   1.000
_cell.length_c   1.000
_cell.angle_alpha   90.00
_cell.angle_beta   90.00
_cell.angle_gamma   90.00
#
_symmetry.space_group_name_H-M   'P 1'
#
loop_
_entity.id
_entity.type
_entity.pdbx_description
1 polymer ?
#
loop_
_entity_poly.entity_id
_entity_poly.type
_entity_poly.pdbx_seq_one_letter_code
_entity_poly.pdbx_strand_id
1 'polypeptide(L)'
;MEDKLVIIRGAGDLATGVAQSLYEAGFRLLLLEVEKPSAIRRQVALCEAVYDGTAAVENLTCCRCRSLAEVRKAWEGEVIPLLVDPEGESIAALKPWAVVDAILAKKNLGTNRRMARHTVALGPGFTAGVDVDAVIETKRGHQLGRIIWQGTAIANTGIPGLIAGYGRERVIHSQQAGFVYGLVHIGDKVKKGQPMAVLTEESIPSGMAVTECMGTPILASLTGFVRGLIRDGYQVPQGFKIADIDPRDDERENCFTISDKARSLGGAVLTALLWMGKGEFS
;
A
#
# COMPACT_ATOMS: atom_id res chain seq x y z
N MET A 1 -9.71 -19.88 -12.48
CA MET A 1 -9.68 -18.89 -11.37
C MET A 1 -10.39 -17.59 -11.74
N GLU A 2 -10.60 -17.31 -13.01
CA GLU A 2 -11.27 -16.08 -13.50
C GLU A 2 -12.67 -15.83 -12.94
N ASP A 3 -13.39 -16.87 -12.54
CA ASP A 3 -14.71 -16.74 -11.91
C ASP A 3 -14.67 -16.38 -10.42
N LYS A 4 -13.50 -16.39 -9.81
CA LYS A 4 -13.33 -16.10 -8.38
C LYS A 4 -12.91 -14.65 -8.17
N LEU A 5 -13.86 -13.85 -7.70
CA LEU A 5 -13.59 -12.47 -7.32
C LEU A 5 -12.89 -12.40 -5.98
N VAL A 6 -11.75 -11.73 -5.94
CA VAL A 6 -11.06 -11.35 -4.70
C VAL A 6 -11.12 -9.83 -4.55
N ILE A 7 -11.66 -9.37 -3.44
CA ILE A 7 -11.65 -7.95 -3.08
C ILE A 7 -10.48 -7.70 -2.12
N ILE A 8 -9.62 -6.73 -2.45
CA ILE A 8 -8.50 -6.31 -1.62
C ILE A 8 -8.86 -4.96 -1.02
N ARG A 9 -8.94 -4.87 0.30
CA ARG A 9 -9.09 -3.62 1.04
C ARG A 9 -7.72 -2.98 1.22
N GLY A 10 -7.53 -1.79 0.62
CA GLY A 10 -6.26 -1.10 0.47
C GLY A 10 -5.61 -1.34 -0.90
N ALA A 11 -4.91 -0.32 -1.41
CA ALA A 11 -4.21 -0.35 -2.69
C ALA A 11 -2.79 0.28 -2.61
N GLY A 12 -2.21 0.38 -1.39
CA GLY A 12 -0.84 0.84 -1.18
C GLY A 12 0.20 -0.15 -1.70
N ASP A 13 1.50 0.13 -1.49
CA ASP A 13 2.62 -0.66 -2.03
C ASP A 13 2.56 -2.17 -1.67
N LEU A 14 2.19 -2.52 -0.45
CA LEU A 14 2.08 -3.92 -0.04
C LEU A 14 0.84 -4.59 -0.63
N ALA A 15 -0.29 -3.88 -0.69
CA ALA A 15 -1.50 -4.36 -1.36
C ALA A 15 -1.26 -4.57 -2.86
N THR A 16 -0.44 -3.73 -3.50
CA THR A 16 -0.04 -3.88 -4.91
C THR A 16 0.71 -5.20 -5.14
N GLY A 17 1.61 -5.61 -4.23
CA GLY A 17 2.28 -6.91 -4.33
C GLY A 17 1.32 -8.09 -4.13
N VAL A 18 0.28 -7.93 -3.30
CA VAL A 18 -0.81 -8.92 -3.18
C VAL A 18 -1.60 -8.97 -4.49
N ALA A 19 -1.98 -7.81 -5.01
CA ALA A 19 -2.71 -7.72 -6.28
C ALA A 19 -1.93 -8.38 -7.42
N GLN A 20 -0.60 -8.16 -7.53
CA GLN A 20 0.24 -8.82 -8.53
C GLN A 20 0.15 -10.34 -8.45
N SER A 21 0.41 -10.91 -7.27
CA SER A 21 0.42 -12.37 -7.13
C SER A 21 -0.94 -13.01 -7.45
N LEU A 22 -2.03 -12.33 -7.09
CA LEU A 22 -3.38 -12.84 -7.37
C LEU A 22 -3.78 -12.64 -8.82
N TYR A 23 -3.42 -11.51 -9.45
CA TYR A 23 -3.67 -11.23 -10.86
C TYR A 23 -2.94 -12.22 -11.76
N GLU A 24 -1.65 -12.46 -11.52
CA GLU A 24 -0.84 -13.44 -12.25
C GLU A 24 -1.35 -14.89 -12.06
N ALA A 25 -1.98 -15.18 -10.93
CA ALA A 25 -2.66 -16.46 -10.70
C ALA A 25 -4.04 -16.55 -11.37
N GLY A 26 -4.51 -15.49 -12.06
CA GLY A 26 -5.76 -15.47 -12.81
C GLY A 26 -7.01 -15.21 -11.97
N PHE A 27 -6.89 -14.60 -10.79
CA PHE A 27 -8.06 -14.14 -10.04
C PHE A 27 -8.59 -12.82 -10.59
N ARG A 28 -9.90 -12.67 -10.57
CA ARG A 28 -10.56 -11.38 -10.81
C ARG A 28 -10.42 -10.51 -9.57
N LEU A 29 -9.94 -9.27 -9.72
CA LEU A 29 -9.65 -8.39 -8.61
C LEU A 29 -10.53 -7.15 -8.59
N LEU A 30 -10.79 -6.64 -7.38
CA LEU A 30 -11.28 -5.29 -7.10
C LEU A 30 -10.49 -4.73 -5.91
N LEU A 31 -9.97 -3.53 -6.05
CA LEU A 31 -9.32 -2.80 -4.97
C LEU A 31 -10.30 -1.81 -4.34
N LEU A 32 -10.30 -1.73 -3.01
CA LEU A 32 -11.05 -0.72 -2.26
C LEU A 32 -10.08 0.20 -1.53
N GLU A 33 -10.29 1.50 -1.66
CA GLU A 33 -9.37 2.48 -1.07
C GLU A 33 -10.13 3.67 -0.47
N VAL A 34 -9.44 4.47 0.31
CA VAL A 34 -9.94 5.76 0.83
C VAL A 34 -9.88 6.84 -0.25
N GLU A 35 -10.60 7.95 -0.05
CA GLU A 35 -10.60 9.08 -1.00
C GLU A 35 -9.23 9.79 -1.07
N LYS A 36 -8.46 9.75 0.02
CA LYS A 36 -7.13 10.38 0.10
C LYS A 36 -6.10 9.37 0.58
N PRO A 37 -5.60 8.48 -0.29
CA PRO A 37 -4.54 7.53 0.05
C PRO A 37 -3.25 8.24 0.46
N SER A 38 -2.55 7.67 1.45
CA SER A 38 -1.33 8.24 2.02
C SER A 38 -0.07 7.43 1.70
N ALA A 39 -0.05 6.71 0.58
CA ALA A 39 1.12 5.95 0.19
C ALA A 39 2.31 6.87 -0.06
N ILE A 40 3.45 6.57 0.57
CA ILE A 40 4.70 7.30 0.29
C ILE A 40 5.47 6.65 -0.88
N ARG A 41 5.37 5.34 -1.05
CA ARG A 41 5.97 4.63 -2.19
C ARG A 41 5.04 4.65 -3.39
N ARG A 42 4.68 5.86 -3.82
CA ARG A 42 3.64 6.12 -4.82
C ARG A 42 3.90 5.45 -6.17
N GLN A 43 5.16 5.35 -6.59
CA GLN A 43 5.55 4.74 -7.86
C GLN A 43 5.29 3.22 -7.94
N VAL A 44 4.96 2.59 -6.81
CA VAL A 44 4.65 1.16 -6.71
C VAL A 44 3.34 0.91 -5.95
N ALA A 45 2.41 1.87 -5.99
CA ALA A 45 1.15 1.82 -5.28
C ALA A 45 -0.03 2.09 -6.23
N LEU A 46 -0.90 1.11 -6.42
CA LEU A 46 -2.07 1.25 -7.29
C LEU A 46 -3.10 2.26 -6.75
N CYS A 47 -3.00 2.64 -5.46
CA CYS A 47 -3.86 3.68 -4.88
C CYS A 47 -3.68 5.05 -5.53
N GLU A 48 -2.60 5.30 -6.28
CA GLU A 48 -2.43 6.54 -7.05
C GLU A 48 -3.53 6.73 -8.11
N ALA A 49 -4.16 5.64 -8.55
CA ALA A 49 -5.33 5.71 -9.43
C ALA A 49 -6.49 6.54 -8.82
N VAL A 50 -6.59 6.66 -7.49
CA VAL A 50 -7.59 7.51 -6.84
C VAL A 50 -7.42 8.97 -7.24
N TYR A 51 -6.18 9.44 -7.37
CA TYR A 51 -5.85 10.82 -7.73
C TYR A 51 -5.79 11.04 -9.24
N ASP A 52 -5.10 10.13 -9.94
CA ASP A 52 -4.73 10.33 -11.35
C ASP A 52 -5.69 9.62 -12.33
N GLY A 53 -6.72 8.92 -11.80
CA GLY A 53 -7.67 8.16 -12.58
C GLY A 53 -7.16 6.77 -12.97
N THR A 54 -5.86 6.63 -13.21
CA THR A 54 -5.18 5.37 -13.52
C THR A 54 -3.84 5.29 -12.82
N ALA A 55 -3.37 4.06 -12.58
CA ALA A 55 -2.01 3.78 -12.09
C ALA A 55 -1.48 2.52 -12.75
N ALA A 56 -0.17 2.49 -13.03
CA ALA A 56 0.49 1.31 -13.55
C ALA A 56 1.72 0.98 -12.69
N VAL A 57 1.88 -0.30 -12.34
CA VAL A 57 3.02 -0.81 -11.59
C VAL A 57 3.44 -2.14 -12.20
N GLU A 58 4.63 -2.19 -12.76
CA GLU A 58 5.13 -3.34 -13.53
C GLU A 58 4.13 -3.75 -14.63
N ASN A 59 3.59 -4.96 -14.60
CA ASN A 59 2.60 -5.47 -15.54
C ASN A 59 1.14 -5.18 -15.14
N LEU A 60 0.90 -4.52 -14.01
CA LEU A 60 -0.44 -4.20 -13.54
C LEU A 60 -0.89 -2.83 -14.05
N THR A 61 -2.12 -2.77 -14.54
CA THR A 61 -2.82 -1.51 -14.80
C THR A 61 -4.08 -1.46 -13.94
N CYS A 62 -4.28 -0.33 -13.26
CA CYS A 62 -5.42 -0.07 -12.39
C CYS A 62 -6.17 1.17 -12.84
N CYS A 63 -7.49 1.18 -12.75
CA CYS A 63 -8.29 2.37 -13.01
C CYS A 63 -9.27 2.66 -11.86
N ARG A 64 -9.45 3.94 -11.55
CA ARG A 64 -10.50 4.40 -10.64
C ARG A 64 -11.86 4.23 -11.29
N CYS A 65 -12.74 3.49 -10.62
CA CYS A 65 -14.14 3.34 -10.98
C CYS A 65 -15.03 4.13 -10.00
N ARG A 66 -16.17 4.62 -10.49
CA ARG A 66 -17.16 5.38 -9.69
C ARG A 66 -18.43 4.59 -9.43
N SER A 67 -18.57 3.44 -10.06
CA SER A 67 -19.76 2.58 -9.97
C SER A 67 -19.42 1.12 -10.22
N LEU A 68 -20.29 0.21 -9.79
CA LEU A 68 -20.17 -1.22 -10.10
C LEU A 68 -20.32 -1.52 -11.60
N ALA A 69 -20.96 -0.65 -12.36
CA ALA A 69 -21.02 -0.78 -13.82
C ALA A 69 -19.64 -0.54 -14.45
N GLU A 70 -18.92 0.50 -14.00
CA GLU A 70 -17.55 0.76 -14.43
C GLU A 70 -16.58 -0.35 -14.01
N VAL A 71 -16.76 -0.91 -12.80
CA VAL A 71 -15.99 -2.07 -12.32
C VAL A 71 -16.13 -3.26 -13.29
N ARG A 72 -17.36 -3.59 -13.72
CA ARG A 72 -17.59 -4.68 -14.67
C ARG A 72 -16.93 -4.42 -16.02
N LYS A 73 -17.01 -3.18 -16.51
CA LYS A 73 -16.36 -2.78 -17.76
C LYS A 73 -14.83 -2.86 -17.68
N ALA A 74 -14.24 -2.51 -16.53
CA ALA A 74 -12.79 -2.62 -16.33
C ALA A 74 -12.32 -4.08 -16.40
N TRP A 75 -13.08 -5.02 -15.84
CA TRP A 75 -12.76 -6.45 -15.94
C TRP A 75 -12.79 -6.99 -17.38
N GLU A 76 -13.66 -6.44 -18.26
CA GLU A 76 -13.67 -6.80 -19.68
C GLU A 76 -12.40 -6.35 -20.42
N GLY A 77 -11.75 -5.30 -19.94
CA GLY A 77 -10.52 -4.73 -20.49
C GLY A 77 -9.24 -5.21 -19.81
N GLU A 78 -9.28 -6.25 -18.99
CA GLU A 78 -8.14 -6.77 -18.23
C GLU A 78 -7.44 -5.72 -17.33
N VAL A 79 -8.20 -4.71 -16.89
CA VAL A 79 -7.73 -3.65 -16.00
C VAL A 79 -8.26 -3.90 -14.61
N ILE A 80 -7.42 -3.73 -13.61
CA ILE A 80 -7.83 -3.89 -12.20
C ILE A 80 -8.66 -2.66 -11.77
N PRO A 81 -9.96 -2.82 -11.46
CA PRO A 81 -10.77 -1.73 -10.96
C PRO A 81 -10.41 -1.36 -9.53
N LEU A 82 -10.52 -0.07 -9.21
CA LEU A 82 -10.42 0.48 -7.88
C LEU A 82 -11.64 1.35 -7.57
N LEU A 83 -12.30 1.09 -6.45
CA LEU A 83 -13.38 1.91 -5.91
C LEU A 83 -12.90 2.69 -4.68
N VAL A 84 -13.36 3.92 -4.55
CA VAL A 84 -13.30 4.62 -3.26
C VAL A 84 -14.46 4.12 -2.41
N ASP A 85 -14.16 3.17 -1.54
CA ASP A 85 -15.12 2.47 -0.68
C ASP A 85 -14.42 2.00 0.62
N PRO A 86 -14.08 2.93 1.53
CA PRO A 86 -13.32 2.61 2.74
C PRO A 86 -14.06 1.65 3.68
N GLU A 87 -15.38 1.72 3.70
CA GLU A 87 -16.21 0.86 4.56
C GLU A 87 -16.46 -0.53 3.96
N GLY A 88 -16.22 -0.69 2.64
CA GLY A 88 -16.42 -1.97 1.95
C GLY A 88 -17.88 -2.30 1.68
N GLU A 89 -18.72 -1.30 1.44
CA GLU A 89 -20.14 -1.49 1.14
C GLU A 89 -20.37 -2.35 -0.12
N SER A 90 -19.47 -2.22 -1.10
CA SER A 90 -19.50 -3.00 -2.33
C SER A 90 -19.30 -4.52 -2.10
N ILE A 91 -18.70 -4.94 -0.99
CA ILE A 91 -18.46 -6.35 -0.66
C ILE A 91 -19.78 -7.10 -0.55
N ALA A 92 -20.77 -6.53 0.15
CA ALA A 92 -22.08 -7.15 0.32
C ALA A 92 -22.84 -7.31 -1.02
N ALA A 93 -22.70 -6.33 -1.92
CA ALA A 93 -23.34 -6.36 -3.25
C ALA A 93 -22.67 -7.35 -4.21
N LEU A 94 -21.34 -7.47 -4.16
CA LEU A 94 -20.56 -8.30 -5.09
C LEU A 94 -20.37 -9.74 -4.62
N LYS A 95 -20.53 -10.01 -3.32
CA LYS A 95 -20.37 -11.34 -2.69
C LYS A 95 -19.10 -12.06 -3.18
N PRO A 96 -17.91 -11.49 -2.93
CA PRO A 96 -16.66 -12.04 -3.45
C PRO A 96 -16.38 -13.43 -2.88
N TRP A 97 -15.58 -14.20 -3.61
CA TRP A 97 -15.08 -15.49 -3.14
C TRP A 97 -14.10 -15.29 -1.96
N ALA A 98 -13.28 -14.23 -2.00
CA ALA A 98 -12.40 -13.88 -0.89
C ALA A 98 -12.31 -12.37 -0.67
N VAL A 99 -11.99 -12.00 0.57
CA VAL A 99 -11.60 -10.64 0.97
C VAL A 99 -10.22 -10.68 1.60
N VAL A 100 -9.34 -9.79 1.15
CA VAL A 100 -8.00 -9.60 1.70
C VAL A 100 -7.89 -8.20 2.29
N ASP A 101 -7.66 -8.10 3.60
CA ASP A 101 -7.35 -6.81 4.21
C ASP A 101 -5.85 -6.53 4.10
N ALA A 102 -5.49 -5.55 3.29
CA ALA A 102 -4.15 -5.05 3.07
C ALA A 102 -4.02 -3.55 3.39
N ILE A 103 -4.92 -3.00 4.22
CA ILE A 103 -4.92 -1.59 4.65
C ILE A 103 -3.69 -1.28 5.51
N LEU A 104 -3.25 -2.25 6.33
CA LEU A 104 -2.09 -2.12 7.24
C LEU A 104 -2.24 -1.02 8.30
N ALA A 105 -3.45 -0.75 8.74
CA ALA A 105 -3.77 0.24 9.78
C ALA A 105 -3.26 -0.15 11.17
N LYS A 106 -2.71 -1.36 11.34
CA LYS A 106 -2.24 -1.93 12.64
C LYS A 106 -3.36 -2.14 13.66
N LYS A 107 -4.57 -2.00 13.21
CA LYS A 107 -5.82 -2.29 13.91
C LYS A 107 -6.85 -2.74 12.89
N ASN A 108 -7.81 -3.53 13.30
CA ASN A 108 -8.93 -3.92 12.44
C ASN A 108 -9.86 -2.71 12.20
N LEU A 109 -10.12 -2.39 10.93
CA LEU A 109 -11.05 -1.34 10.49
C LEU A 109 -12.35 -1.97 9.94
N GLY A 110 -12.88 -2.99 10.62
CA GLY A 110 -14.18 -3.59 10.34
C GLY A 110 -14.13 -4.85 9.47
N THR A 111 -12.96 -5.32 9.02
CA THR A 111 -12.85 -6.59 8.28
C THR A 111 -13.18 -7.76 9.18
N ASN A 112 -14.08 -8.63 8.71
CA ASN A 112 -14.52 -9.79 9.47
C ASN A 112 -14.83 -11.00 8.56
N ARG A 113 -14.90 -12.20 9.16
CA ARG A 113 -15.10 -13.48 8.47
C ARG A 113 -16.41 -13.61 7.68
N ARG A 114 -17.39 -12.71 7.91
CA ARG A 114 -18.69 -12.76 7.21
C ARG A 114 -18.65 -12.04 5.87
N MET A 115 -17.56 -11.32 5.56
CA MET A 115 -17.43 -10.53 4.32
C MET A 115 -17.29 -11.41 3.07
N ALA A 116 -16.72 -12.60 3.21
CA ALA A 116 -16.55 -13.54 2.11
C ALA A 116 -16.43 -14.98 2.64
N ARG A 117 -16.37 -15.95 1.69
CA ARG A 117 -16.11 -17.35 2.03
C ARG A 117 -14.72 -17.55 2.62
N HIS A 118 -13.73 -16.77 2.16
CA HIS A 118 -12.35 -16.79 2.64
C HIS A 118 -11.90 -15.38 2.97
N THR A 119 -11.28 -15.21 4.13
CA THR A 119 -10.81 -13.92 4.59
C THR A 119 -9.36 -13.99 5.06
N VAL A 120 -8.53 -13.08 4.55
CA VAL A 120 -7.11 -12.97 4.89
C VAL A 120 -6.80 -11.54 5.30
N ALA A 121 -5.95 -11.34 6.31
CA ALA A 121 -5.48 -10.01 6.68
C ALA A 121 -3.96 -9.94 6.79
N LEU A 122 -3.38 -8.78 6.45
CA LEU A 122 -1.95 -8.53 6.54
C LEU A 122 -1.59 -7.86 7.88
N GLY A 123 -0.72 -8.50 8.64
CA GLY A 123 -0.04 -7.93 9.80
C GLY A 123 -0.87 -7.84 11.07
N PRO A 124 -0.39 -7.04 12.02
CA PRO A 124 -1.01 -6.93 13.34
C PRO A 124 -2.35 -6.19 13.29
N GLY A 125 -3.19 -6.49 14.24
CA GLY A 125 -4.54 -5.91 14.38
C GLY A 125 -5.65 -6.91 14.13
N PHE A 126 -5.30 -8.15 13.73
CA PHE A 126 -6.23 -9.24 13.46
C PHE A 126 -5.87 -10.50 14.23
N THR A 127 -6.89 -11.26 14.57
CA THR A 127 -6.77 -12.61 15.16
C THR A 127 -7.32 -13.64 14.16
N ALA A 128 -6.44 -14.51 13.65
CA ALA A 128 -6.83 -15.61 12.78
C ALA A 128 -7.75 -16.59 13.55
N GLY A 129 -8.81 -17.04 12.88
CA GLY A 129 -9.86 -17.87 13.46
C GLY A 129 -10.96 -17.07 14.19
N VAL A 130 -10.75 -15.78 14.45
CA VAL A 130 -11.72 -14.87 15.08
C VAL A 130 -12.17 -13.77 14.12
N ASP A 131 -11.26 -12.88 13.75
CA ASP A 131 -11.54 -11.75 12.84
C ASP A 131 -11.54 -12.18 11.37
N VAL A 132 -10.56 -12.99 10.99
CA VAL A 132 -10.33 -13.51 9.64
C VAL A 132 -9.92 -14.98 9.70
N ASP A 133 -9.93 -15.67 8.55
CA ASP A 133 -9.55 -17.09 8.51
C ASP A 133 -8.03 -17.28 8.61
N ALA A 134 -7.25 -16.36 8.02
CA ALA A 134 -5.79 -16.38 8.11
C ALA A 134 -5.22 -14.96 8.26
N VAL A 135 -4.10 -14.87 8.98
CA VAL A 135 -3.30 -13.63 9.11
C VAL A 135 -1.91 -13.88 8.51
N ILE A 136 -1.41 -12.92 7.73
CA ILE A 136 -0.06 -12.99 7.17
C ILE A 136 0.89 -12.11 7.98
N GLU A 137 2.00 -12.69 8.46
CA GLU A 137 3.02 -11.94 9.19
C GLU A 137 3.73 -10.93 8.28
N THR A 138 3.77 -9.67 8.71
CA THR A 138 4.36 -8.56 7.93
C THR A 138 5.66 -8.02 8.49
N LYS A 139 6.10 -8.46 9.66
CA LYS A 139 7.37 -8.03 10.23
C LYS A 139 8.53 -8.59 9.42
N ARG A 140 9.48 -7.73 8.98
CA ARG A 140 10.70 -8.17 8.30
C ARG A 140 11.51 -9.12 9.19
N GLY A 141 12.14 -10.10 8.56
CA GLY A 141 12.95 -11.14 9.20
C GLY A 141 12.42 -12.53 8.88
N HIS A 142 12.86 -13.54 9.66
CA HIS A 142 12.59 -14.95 9.39
C HIS A 142 11.10 -15.32 9.30
N GLN A 143 10.23 -14.57 9.96
CA GLN A 143 8.79 -14.84 9.99
C GLN A 143 7.99 -14.12 8.88
N LEU A 144 8.62 -13.26 8.05
CA LEU A 144 7.93 -12.52 7.00
C LEU A 144 7.19 -13.47 6.04
N GLY A 145 5.92 -13.19 5.79
CA GLY A 145 5.07 -14.00 4.92
C GLY A 145 4.54 -15.29 5.57
N ARG A 146 4.82 -15.55 6.86
CA ARG A 146 4.26 -16.71 7.55
C ARG A 146 2.74 -16.62 7.60
N ILE A 147 2.06 -17.68 7.19
CA ILE A 147 0.61 -17.82 7.30
C ILE A 147 0.27 -18.28 8.72
N ILE A 148 -0.57 -17.53 9.40
CA ILE A 148 -1.04 -17.78 10.76
C ILE A 148 -2.50 -18.18 10.66
N TRP A 149 -2.81 -19.43 10.99
CA TRP A 149 -4.17 -19.98 10.97
C TRP A 149 -4.90 -19.80 12.31
N GLN A 150 -4.15 -19.56 13.38
CA GLN A 150 -4.69 -19.35 14.72
C GLN A 150 -3.82 -18.37 15.51
N GLY A 151 -4.41 -17.36 16.12
CA GLY A 151 -3.70 -16.32 16.85
C GLY A 151 -3.38 -15.07 16.02
N THR A 152 -2.36 -14.33 16.41
CA THR A 152 -2.06 -12.99 15.88
C THR A 152 -0.67 -12.89 15.28
N ALA A 153 -0.45 -11.97 14.34
CA ALA A 153 0.88 -11.56 13.92
C ALA A 153 1.62 -10.83 15.05
N ILE A 154 2.94 -10.73 14.91
CA ILE A 154 3.80 -10.01 15.87
C ILE A 154 3.34 -8.57 15.97
N ALA A 155 3.16 -8.09 17.20
CA ALA A 155 2.73 -6.72 17.48
C ALA A 155 3.67 -5.70 16.81
N ASN A 156 3.07 -4.59 16.33
CA ASN A 156 3.84 -3.51 15.75
C ASN A 156 4.76 -2.86 16.81
N THR A 157 6.05 -2.87 16.57
CA THR A 157 7.05 -2.26 17.46
C THR A 157 7.28 -0.77 17.16
N GLY A 158 6.73 -0.23 16.06
CA GLY A 158 7.04 1.12 15.59
C GLY A 158 8.47 1.29 15.08
N ILE A 159 9.27 0.22 15.06
CA ILE A 159 10.66 0.25 14.61
C ILE A 159 10.73 -0.27 13.18
N PRO A 160 11.16 0.55 12.20
CA PRO A 160 11.36 0.11 10.82
C PRO A 160 12.43 -1.00 10.75
N GLY A 161 12.24 -1.94 9.82
CA GLY A 161 13.26 -2.94 9.54
C GLY A 161 14.56 -2.31 9.02
N LEU A 162 15.71 -2.91 9.37
CA LEU A 162 17.02 -2.45 8.91
C LEU A 162 17.18 -2.69 7.40
N ILE A 163 17.73 -1.67 6.71
CA ILE A 163 18.23 -1.77 5.32
C ILE A 163 19.63 -1.18 5.33
N ALA A 164 20.62 -1.95 4.93
CA ALA A 164 22.04 -1.55 4.96
C ALA A 164 22.48 -0.95 6.30
N GLY A 165 22.00 -1.49 7.43
CA GLY A 165 22.32 -1.02 8.78
C GLY A 165 21.47 0.15 9.29
N TYR A 166 20.67 0.79 8.45
CA TYR A 166 19.81 1.93 8.82
C TYR A 166 18.36 1.48 9.08
N GLY A 167 17.76 1.97 10.14
CA GLY A 167 16.38 1.70 10.54
C GLY A 167 15.52 2.95 10.56
N ARG A 168 15.45 3.61 11.71
CA ARG A 168 14.65 4.84 11.90
C ARG A 168 15.16 6.00 11.06
N GLU A 169 16.47 6.07 10.86
CA GLU A 169 17.15 7.16 10.17
C GLU A 169 16.69 7.32 8.72
N ARG A 170 16.28 6.26 8.06
CA ARG A 170 15.82 6.34 6.67
C ARG A 170 14.35 6.77 6.53
N VAL A 171 13.60 6.83 7.63
CA VAL A 171 12.18 7.21 7.61
C VAL A 171 12.02 8.63 8.12
N ILE A 172 11.44 9.49 7.30
CA ILE A 172 11.23 10.89 7.62
C ILE A 172 9.77 11.08 8.03
N HIS A 173 9.58 11.75 9.17
CA HIS A 173 8.27 12.09 9.70
C HIS A 173 8.11 13.61 9.74
N SER A 174 6.89 14.09 9.58
CA SER A 174 6.55 15.49 9.73
C SER A 174 6.82 15.97 11.16
N GLN A 175 7.49 17.11 11.30
CA GLN A 175 7.77 17.69 12.62
C GLN A 175 6.57 18.44 13.21
N GLN A 176 5.66 18.89 12.36
CA GLN A 176 4.41 19.59 12.72
C GLN A 176 3.30 19.20 11.74
N ALA A 177 2.07 19.59 12.03
CA ALA A 177 0.95 19.46 11.09
C ALA A 177 1.09 20.47 9.94
N GLY A 178 0.60 20.13 8.74
CA GLY A 178 0.65 21.03 7.57
C GLY A 178 0.51 20.30 6.25
N PHE A 179 0.82 20.97 5.16
CA PHE A 179 0.78 20.43 3.80
C PHE A 179 2.20 20.20 3.29
N VAL A 180 2.48 19.01 2.76
CA VAL A 180 3.81 18.64 2.27
C VAL A 180 3.90 18.85 0.77
N TYR A 181 5.00 19.43 0.30
CA TYR A 181 5.32 19.60 -1.11
C TYR A 181 6.76 19.18 -1.38
N GLY A 182 6.97 18.32 -2.38
CA GLY A 182 8.28 17.81 -2.77
C GLY A 182 9.12 18.87 -3.49
N LEU A 183 10.41 18.94 -3.15
CA LEU A 183 11.44 19.66 -3.90
C LEU A 183 12.27 18.70 -4.78
N VAL A 184 12.09 17.40 -4.56
CA VAL A 184 12.73 16.30 -5.27
C VAL A 184 11.69 15.25 -5.63
N HIS A 185 12.05 14.31 -6.48
CA HIS A 185 11.18 13.23 -6.93
C HIS A 185 11.62 11.87 -6.37
N ILE A 186 10.72 10.90 -6.37
CA ILE A 186 11.07 9.51 -6.10
C ILE A 186 12.07 9.03 -7.15
N GLY A 187 13.18 8.42 -6.72
CA GLY A 187 14.30 8.02 -7.57
C GLY A 187 15.44 9.02 -7.64
N ASP A 188 15.27 10.26 -7.12
CA ASP A 188 16.36 11.21 -7.03
C ASP A 188 17.34 10.82 -5.92
N LYS A 189 18.64 11.08 -6.15
CA LYS A 189 19.69 10.91 -5.14
C LYS A 189 19.84 12.21 -4.36
N VAL A 190 19.73 12.11 -3.04
CA VAL A 190 19.88 13.24 -2.11
C VAL A 190 21.09 13.06 -1.20
N LYS A 191 21.65 14.17 -0.72
CA LYS A 191 22.69 14.18 0.31
C LYS A 191 22.06 14.45 1.68
N LYS A 192 22.62 13.86 2.74
CA LYS A 192 22.20 14.16 4.10
C LYS A 192 22.20 15.69 4.35
N GLY A 193 21.10 16.20 4.88
CA GLY A 193 20.90 17.64 5.13
C GLY A 193 20.39 18.43 3.94
N GLN A 194 20.24 17.82 2.75
CA GLN A 194 19.66 18.50 1.58
C GLN A 194 18.15 18.67 1.78
N PRO A 195 17.58 19.86 1.49
CA PRO A 195 16.14 20.05 1.43
C PRO A 195 15.51 19.13 0.37
N MET A 196 14.50 18.35 0.77
CA MET A 196 13.83 17.42 -0.12
C MET A 196 12.32 17.67 -0.25
N ALA A 197 11.77 18.43 0.69
CA ALA A 197 10.38 18.88 0.67
C ALA A 197 10.24 20.12 1.54
N VAL A 198 9.08 20.78 1.48
CA VAL A 198 8.67 21.83 2.40
C VAL A 198 7.35 21.48 3.05
N LEU A 199 7.16 21.91 4.27
CA LEU A 199 5.91 21.82 5.02
C LEU A 199 5.34 23.23 5.19
N THR A 200 4.14 23.46 4.66
CA THR A 200 3.44 24.75 4.73
C THR A 200 2.23 24.67 5.65
N GLU A 201 1.84 25.77 6.26
CA GLU A 201 0.64 25.83 7.11
C GLU A 201 -0.63 25.82 6.26
N GLU A 202 -0.59 26.46 5.09
CA GLU A 202 -1.69 26.54 4.13
C GLU A 202 -1.36 25.76 2.85
N SER A 203 -2.39 25.37 2.11
CA SER A 203 -2.22 24.72 0.82
C SER A 203 -1.71 25.70 -0.24
N ILE A 204 -0.70 25.26 -1.02
CA ILE A 204 -0.20 26.03 -2.17
C ILE A 204 -1.17 25.83 -3.35
N PRO A 205 -1.59 26.89 -4.05
CA PRO A 205 -2.43 26.78 -5.24
C PRO A 205 -1.79 25.89 -6.31
N SER A 206 -2.63 25.13 -7.01
CA SER A 206 -2.18 24.27 -8.11
C SER A 206 -1.48 25.08 -9.20
N GLY A 207 -0.33 24.59 -9.69
CA GLY A 207 0.46 25.22 -10.73
C GLY A 207 1.46 26.28 -10.23
N MET A 208 1.49 26.59 -8.93
CA MET A 208 2.54 27.44 -8.36
C MET A 208 3.81 26.61 -8.13
N ALA A 209 4.95 27.16 -8.58
CA ALA A 209 6.26 26.52 -8.32
C ALA A 209 6.60 26.56 -6.82
N VAL A 210 6.97 25.40 -6.28
CA VAL A 210 7.34 25.26 -4.87
C VAL A 210 8.83 25.56 -4.69
N THR A 211 9.16 26.36 -3.68
CA THR A 211 10.55 26.67 -3.31
C THR A 211 10.78 26.45 -1.83
N GLU A 212 12.06 26.33 -1.43
CA GLU A 212 12.47 26.11 -0.04
C GLU A 212 11.99 27.22 0.91
N CYS A 213 11.81 28.44 0.41
CA CYS A 213 11.42 29.61 1.22
C CYS A 213 9.93 29.65 1.54
N MET A 214 9.10 28.76 0.97
CA MET A 214 7.63 28.79 1.13
C MET A 214 7.15 28.17 2.43
N GLY A 215 8.03 27.48 3.18
CA GLY A 215 7.64 26.81 4.43
C GLY A 215 8.83 26.27 5.20
N THR A 216 8.54 25.40 6.16
CA THR A 216 9.58 24.70 6.93
C THR A 216 10.23 23.62 6.08
N PRO A 217 11.56 23.69 5.84
CA PRO A 217 12.24 22.69 5.03
C PRO A 217 12.28 21.33 5.72
N ILE A 218 12.00 20.27 4.94
CA ILE A 218 12.16 18.89 5.34
C ILE A 218 13.46 18.40 4.74
N LEU A 219 14.43 18.07 5.61
CA LEU A 219 15.77 17.69 5.20
C LEU A 219 15.93 16.18 5.05
N ALA A 220 16.74 15.75 4.08
CA ALA A 220 17.15 14.37 3.96
C ALA A 220 17.93 13.92 5.20
N SER A 221 17.49 12.88 5.85
CA SER A 221 18.08 12.33 7.08
C SER A 221 19.41 11.61 6.83
N LEU A 222 19.61 11.11 5.61
CA LEU A 222 20.83 10.44 5.16
C LEU A 222 21.03 10.62 3.64
N THR A 223 22.20 10.26 3.14
CA THR A 223 22.50 10.22 1.70
C THR A 223 21.93 8.94 1.12
N GLY A 224 21.24 9.03 -0.03
CA GLY A 224 20.66 7.88 -0.70
C GLY A 224 19.60 8.28 -1.73
N PHE A 225 18.84 7.29 -2.22
CA PHE A 225 17.73 7.52 -3.13
C PHE A 225 16.43 7.78 -2.38
N VAL A 226 15.66 8.76 -2.82
CA VAL A 226 14.29 9.00 -2.35
C VAL A 226 13.41 7.85 -2.83
N ARG A 227 13.19 6.88 -1.96
CA ARG A 227 12.41 5.68 -2.27
C ARG A 227 10.91 5.90 -2.13
N GLY A 228 10.54 6.83 -1.31
CA GLY A 228 9.14 7.22 -1.09
C GLY A 228 9.04 8.66 -0.64
N LEU A 229 8.02 9.34 -1.14
CA LEU A 229 7.66 10.71 -0.78
C LEU A 229 6.15 10.84 -0.90
N ILE A 230 5.51 11.41 0.14
CA ILE A 230 4.08 11.67 0.14
C ILE A 230 3.69 12.60 -1.02
N ARG A 231 2.46 12.53 -1.50
CA ARG A 231 1.96 13.35 -2.60
C ARG A 231 1.95 14.83 -2.21
N ASP A 232 2.26 15.70 -3.17
CA ASP A 232 2.21 17.15 -3.00
C ASP A 232 0.82 17.62 -2.60
N GLY A 233 0.76 18.55 -1.65
CA GLY A 233 -0.48 19.05 -1.09
C GLY A 233 -1.19 18.09 -0.13
N TYR A 234 -0.56 16.96 0.24
CA TYR A 234 -1.14 16.08 1.24
C TYR A 234 -1.03 16.70 2.63
N GLN A 235 -2.17 16.82 3.31
CA GLN A 235 -2.25 17.34 4.67
C GLN A 235 -1.85 16.25 5.68
N VAL A 236 -0.83 16.52 6.47
CA VAL A 236 -0.29 15.57 7.46
C VAL A 236 -0.42 16.11 8.89
N PRO A 237 -0.73 15.26 9.88
CA PRO A 237 -0.55 15.60 11.28
C PRO A 237 0.94 15.53 11.67
N GLN A 238 1.30 16.08 12.82
CA GLN A 238 2.64 15.90 13.40
C GLN A 238 2.96 14.41 13.60
N GLY A 239 4.20 14.02 13.30
CA GLY A 239 4.69 12.64 13.44
C GLY A 239 4.25 11.70 12.31
N PHE A 240 3.60 12.21 11.26
CA PHE A 240 3.19 11.40 10.13
C PHE A 240 4.39 11.04 9.25
N LYS A 241 4.46 9.79 8.79
CA LYS A 241 5.51 9.33 7.89
C LYS A 241 5.31 9.94 6.50
N ILE A 242 6.29 10.73 6.04
CA ILE A 242 6.20 11.50 4.79
C ILE A 242 7.19 11.05 3.73
N ALA A 243 8.31 10.44 4.11
CA ALA A 243 9.29 9.95 3.14
C ALA A 243 10.08 8.76 3.65
N ASP A 244 10.76 8.09 2.71
CA ASP A 244 11.67 6.96 2.95
C ASP A 244 12.87 7.08 2.01
N ILE A 245 14.10 7.01 2.56
CA ILE A 245 15.35 7.08 1.79
C ILE A 245 16.01 5.70 1.82
N ASP A 246 16.47 5.23 0.67
CA ASP A 246 17.27 4.02 0.54
C ASP A 246 18.76 4.40 0.46
N PRO A 247 19.59 3.99 1.44
CA PRO A 247 21.00 4.36 1.49
C PRO A 247 21.90 3.59 0.51
N ARG A 248 21.39 2.59 -0.19
CA ARG A 248 22.15 1.76 -1.11
C ARG A 248 22.39 2.46 -2.43
N ASP A 249 23.62 2.42 -2.95
CA ASP A 249 24.05 3.23 -4.09
C ASP A 249 23.49 2.77 -5.45
N ASP A 250 23.21 1.46 -5.62
CA ASP A 250 22.82 0.89 -6.92
C ASP A 250 21.34 0.46 -6.95
N GLU A 251 20.49 1.04 -6.09
CA GLU A 251 19.13 0.54 -5.86
C GLU A 251 18.04 1.51 -6.36
N ARG A 252 18.38 2.42 -7.31
CA ARG A 252 17.43 3.39 -7.86
C ARG A 252 16.20 2.72 -8.47
N GLU A 253 16.39 1.65 -9.23
CA GLU A 253 15.31 0.93 -9.91
C GLU A 253 14.32 0.29 -8.91
N ASN A 254 14.76 0.01 -7.69
CA ASN A 254 13.89 -0.50 -6.62
C ASN A 254 12.88 0.55 -6.11
N CYS A 255 13.02 1.81 -6.50
CA CYS A 255 12.01 2.83 -6.24
C CYS A 255 10.75 2.62 -7.06
N PHE A 256 10.86 1.94 -8.21
CA PHE A 256 9.83 1.79 -9.23
C PHE A 256 9.31 0.35 -9.37
N THR A 257 9.82 -0.58 -8.57
CA THR A 257 9.42 -1.99 -8.62
C THR A 257 8.85 -2.48 -7.30
N ILE A 258 7.99 -3.49 -7.37
CA ILE A 258 7.37 -4.14 -6.21
C ILE A 258 8.48 -4.75 -5.35
N SER A 259 8.46 -4.47 -4.04
CA SER A 259 9.53 -4.90 -3.13
C SER A 259 9.50 -6.39 -2.82
N ASP A 260 10.66 -6.92 -2.38
CA ASP A 260 10.82 -8.24 -1.78
C ASP A 260 9.74 -8.56 -0.74
N LYS A 261 9.48 -7.60 0.15
CA LYS A 261 8.44 -7.72 1.17
C LYS A 261 7.05 -7.86 0.54
N ALA A 262 6.70 -7.00 -0.41
CA ALA A 262 5.38 -7.00 -1.05
C ALA A 262 5.15 -8.30 -1.82
N ARG A 263 6.16 -8.80 -2.56
CA ARG A 263 6.12 -10.11 -3.25
C ARG A 263 5.96 -11.28 -2.28
N SER A 264 6.71 -11.27 -1.16
CA SER A 264 6.59 -12.32 -0.12
C SER A 264 5.18 -12.36 0.47
N LEU A 265 4.58 -11.20 0.75
CA LEU A 265 3.22 -11.12 1.26
C LEU A 265 2.19 -11.56 0.22
N GLY A 266 2.36 -11.18 -1.04
CA GLY A 266 1.51 -11.62 -2.15
C GLY A 266 1.51 -13.13 -2.32
N GLY A 267 2.70 -13.74 -2.34
CA GLY A 267 2.84 -15.20 -2.41
C GLY A 267 2.21 -15.92 -1.22
N ALA A 268 2.33 -15.35 0.00
CA ALA A 268 1.72 -15.92 1.19
C ALA A 268 0.18 -15.84 1.15
N VAL A 269 -0.39 -14.70 0.69
CA VAL A 269 -1.84 -14.55 0.50
C VAL A 269 -2.36 -15.55 -0.54
N LEU A 270 -1.69 -15.65 -1.69
CA LEU A 270 -2.04 -16.62 -2.73
C LEU A 270 -2.03 -18.04 -2.18
N THR A 271 -0.98 -18.42 -1.46
CA THR A 271 -0.88 -19.75 -0.83
C THR A 271 -2.01 -20.00 0.16
N ALA A 272 -2.36 -19.01 1.00
CA ALA A 272 -3.45 -19.13 1.97
C ALA A 272 -4.79 -19.33 1.26
N LEU A 273 -5.08 -18.55 0.22
CA LEU A 273 -6.32 -18.67 -0.56
C LEU A 273 -6.41 -20.00 -1.31
N LEU A 274 -5.33 -20.45 -1.94
CA LEU A 274 -5.29 -21.76 -2.61
C LEU A 274 -5.51 -22.92 -1.62
N TRP A 275 -4.92 -22.82 -0.43
CA TRP A 275 -5.10 -23.83 0.61
C TRP A 275 -6.55 -23.89 1.11
N MET A 276 -7.18 -22.72 1.37
CA MET A 276 -8.58 -22.64 1.82
C MET A 276 -9.57 -23.08 0.72
N GLY A 277 -9.29 -22.74 -0.54
CA GLY A 277 -10.10 -23.13 -1.70
C GLY A 277 -9.75 -24.50 -2.27
N LYS A 278 -9.04 -25.36 -1.54
CA LYS A 278 -8.63 -26.69 -1.99
C LYS A 278 -9.86 -27.53 -2.39
N GLY A 279 -9.85 -28.00 -3.65
CA GLY A 279 -10.98 -28.71 -4.27
C GLY A 279 -11.98 -27.83 -5.01
N GLU A 280 -11.78 -26.50 -5.05
CA GLU A 280 -12.64 -25.57 -5.78
C GLU A 280 -12.00 -25.09 -7.10
N PHE A 281 -10.79 -25.54 -7.40
CA PHE A 281 -10.01 -25.17 -8.60
C PHE A 281 -9.93 -26.29 -9.63
N SER A 282 -10.82 -27.30 -9.51
CA SER A 282 -10.95 -28.41 -10.48
C SER A 282 -11.76 -28.02 -11.69
#